data_07da8d4559d0dc4bfb49ca7a58b3ad3d
#
_entry.id   07da8d4559d0dc4bfb49ca7a58b3ad3d
#
_cell.length_a   1.000
_cell.length_b   1.000
_cell.length_c   1.000
_cell.angle_alpha   90.00
_cell.angle_beta   90.00
_cell.angle_gamma   90.00
#
_symmetry.space_group_name_H-M   'P 1'
#
loop_
_entity.id
_entity.type
_entity.pdbx_description
1 polymer ?
#
loop_
_entity_poly.entity_id
_entity_poly.type
_entity_poly.pdbx_seq_one_letter_code
_entity_poly.pdbx_strand_id
1 'polypeptide(L)'
;MKLLKIYTEVLKDILSDKPLKVKIYPKSDYLEVICAPYTVVYCVPRESFPFDLNGERISEGVSETGSILPNKAAVDSQKATIVGYDMRIVDAKEYLVALLKVNPDDEKERPVMINKDLLKNFDKDAELRIVNEVDRIHPVGVFEKNTSGDYALAGLVLPIMR
;
A
#
# COMPACT_ATOMS: atom_id res chain seq x y z
N MET A 1 -5.99 1.88 -9.72
CA MET A 1 -5.19 0.69 -9.26
C MET A 1 -5.14 -0.38 -10.34
N LYS A 2 -3.99 -0.97 -10.55
CA LYS A 2 -3.76 -1.99 -11.59
C LYS A 2 -4.07 -3.40 -11.05
N LEU A 3 -5.35 -3.69 -10.84
CA LEU A 3 -5.82 -4.92 -10.22
C LEU A 3 -5.23 -6.20 -10.84
N LEU A 4 -5.16 -6.26 -12.17
CA LEU A 4 -4.60 -7.44 -12.87
C LEU A 4 -3.16 -7.76 -12.44
N LYS A 5 -2.34 -6.75 -12.17
CA LYS A 5 -0.97 -6.97 -11.69
C LYS A 5 -0.96 -7.53 -10.27
N ILE A 6 -1.81 -7.01 -9.40
CA ILE A 6 -1.95 -7.51 -8.03
C ILE A 6 -2.42 -8.97 -8.06
N TYR A 7 -3.44 -9.27 -8.86
CA TYR A 7 -3.95 -10.65 -9.00
C TYR A 7 -2.91 -11.60 -9.58
N THR A 8 -2.06 -11.12 -10.49
CA THR A 8 -0.95 -11.92 -11.02
C THR A 8 0.09 -12.24 -9.93
N GLU A 9 0.37 -11.30 -9.03
CA GLU A 9 1.28 -11.52 -7.91
C GLU A 9 0.68 -12.55 -6.92
N VAL A 10 -0.61 -12.42 -6.60
CA VAL A 10 -1.34 -13.40 -5.76
C VAL A 10 -1.34 -14.78 -6.40
N LEU A 11 -1.67 -14.88 -7.69
CA LEU A 11 -1.71 -16.16 -8.41
C LEU A 11 -0.35 -16.84 -8.43
N LYS A 12 0.73 -16.11 -8.69
CA LYS A 12 2.10 -16.65 -8.66
C LYS A 12 2.45 -17.24 -7.30
N ASP A 13 2.00 -16.60 -6.21
CA ASP A 13 2.25 -17.08 -4.86
C ASP A 13 1.42 -18.34 -4.56
N ILE A 14 0.15 -18.38 -4.98
CA ILE A 14 -0.72 -19.56 -4.86
C ILE A 14 -0.15 -20.76 -5.61
N LEU A 15 0.39 -20.55 -6.82
CA LEU A 15 0.96 -21.63 -7.65
C LEU A 15 2.39 -22.03 -7.24
N SER A 16 2.99 -21.36 -6.29
CA SER A 16 4.33 -21.66 -5.80
C SER A 16 4.30 -22.87 -4.86
N ASP A 17 5.31 -23.73 -4.92
CA ASP A 17 5.53 -24.83 -3.97
C ASP A 17 6.02 -24.36 -2.59
N LYS A 18 6.29 -23.04 -2.45
CA LYS A 18 6.76 -22.43 -1.20
C LYS A 18 5.58 -22.06 -0.29
N PRO A 19 5.81 -21.87 1.02
CA PRO A 19 4.79 -21.34 1.91
C PRO A 19 4.18 -20.05 1.37
N LEU A 20 2.84 -19.94 1.47
CA LEU A 20 2.11 -18.77 0.98
C LEU A 20 2.57 -17.50 1.69
N LYS A 21 2.89 -16.47 0.93
CA LYS A 21 3.36 -15.17 1.45
C LYS A 21 2.28 -14.11 1.44
N VAL A 22 1.30 -14.22 0.53
CA VAL A 22 0.19 -13.27 0.49
C VAL A 22 -0.60 -13.34 1.80
N LYS A 23 -1.00 -12.17 2.31
CA LYS A 23 -1.91 -12.03 3.44
C LYS A 23 -3.16 -11.29 2.98
N ILE A 24 -4.32 -11.78 3.37
CA ILE A 24 -5.61 -11.25 2.98
C ILE A 24 -6.46 -11.06 4.23
N TYR A 25 -6.92 -9.85 4.44
CA TYR A 25 -7.78 -9.49 5.55
C TYR A 25 -9.13 -9.00 5.01
N PRO A 26 -10.18 -9.83 5.04
CA PRO A 26 -11.51 -9.44 4.57
C PRO A 26 -12.11 -8.32 5.43
N LYS A 27 -12.64 -7.30 4.76
CA LYS A 27 -13.48 -6.23 5.33
C LYS A 27 -14.87 -6.32 4.71
N SER A 28 -15.79 -5.42 5.10
CA SER A 28 -17.15 -5.41 4.55
C SER A 28 -17.16 -5.27 3.03
N ASP A 29 -16.48 -4.26 2.52
CA ASP A 29 -16.57 -3.82 1.13
C ASP A 29 -15.30 -4.06 0.31
N TYR A 30 -14.17 -4.35 0.98
CA TYR A 30 -12.89 -4.55 0.35
C TYR A 30 -12.07 -5.64 1.05
N LEU A 31 -10.98 -6.03 0.42
CA LEU A 31 -9.96 -6.90 0.98
C LEU A 31 -8.68 -6.11 1.14
N GLU A 32 -8.04 -6.20 2.30
CA GLU A 32 -6.66 -5.79 2.44
C GLU A 32 -5.77 -6.92 1.91
N VAL A 33 -5.13 -6.70 0.77
CA VAL A 33 -4.23 -7.68 0.14
C VAL A 33 -2.79 -7.20 0.31
N ILE A 34 -1.98 -8.01 0.95
CA ILE A 34 -0.57 -7.72 1.20
C ILE A 34 0.27 -8.78 0.51
N CYS A 35 1.04 -8.36 -0.50
CA CYS A 35 2.01 -9.22 -1.17
C CYS A 35 3.41 -9.01 -0.60
N ALA A 36 4.29 -10.01 -0.75
CA ALA A 36 5.70 -9.83 -0.41
C ALA A 36 6.30 -8.68 -1.24
N PRO A 37 7.13 -7.84 -0.67
CA PRO A 37 7.83 -7.89 0.64
C PRO A 37 7.06 -7.27 1.83
N TYR A 38 5.75 -7.27 1.86
CA TYR A 38 4.88 -6.78 2.96
C TYR A 38 4.97 -5.26 3.22
N THR A 39 5.35 -4.52 2.22
CA THR A 39 5.53 -3.06 2.32
C THR A 39 4.39 -2.27 1.68
N VAL A 40 3.46 -2.98 1.05
CA VAL A 40 2.26 -2.40 0.43
C VAL A 40 1.03 -3.17 0.87
N VAL A 41 0.01 -2.43 1.28
CA VAL A 41 -1.35 -2.94 1.50
C VAL A 41 -2.22 -2.42 0.37
N TYR A 42 -2.84 -3.31 -0.39
CA TYR A 42 -3.82 -2.94 -1.41
C TYR A 42 -5.23 -3.08 -0.87
N CYS A 43 -6.04 -2.04 -0.99
CA CYS A 43 -7.47 -2.10 -0.67
C CYS A 43 -8.24 -2.47 -1.94
N VAL A 44 -8.43 -3.77 -2.15
CA VAL A 44 -9.06 -4.32 -3.36
C VAL A 44 -10.56 -4.45 -3.16
N PRO A 45 -11.43 -3.92 -4.05
CA PRO A 45 -12.86 -4.13 -3.96
C PRO A 45 -13.18 -5.63 -3.92
N ARG A 46 -14.01 -6.05 -2.95
CA ARG A 46 -14.28 -7.47 -2.70
C ARG A 46 -14.92 -8.16 -3.91
N GLU A 47 -15.83 -7.48 -4.58
CA GLU A 47 -16.50 -7.96 -5.79
C GLU A 47 -15.57 -8.15 -6.99
N SER A 48 -14.43 -7.46 -6.99
CA SER A 48 -13.44 -7.54 -8.07
C SER A 48 -12.37 -8.60 -7.85
N PHE A 49 -12.34 -9.23 -6.66
CA PHE A 49 -11.31 -10.21 -6.33
C PHE A 49 -11.66 -11.58 -6.92
N PRO A 50 -10.83 -12.13 -7.82
CA PRO A 50 -11.19 -13.27 -8.65
C PRO A 50 -10.97 -14.63 -7.98
N PHE A 51 -10.43 -14.67 -6.76
CA PHE A 51 -10.08 -15.92 -6.08
C PHE A 51 -11.10 -16.25 -5.00
N ASP A 52 -11.44 -17.54 -4.89
CA ASP A 52 -12.23 -18.06 -3.76
C ASP A 52 -11.38 -18.06 -2.48
N LEU A 53 -11.76 -17.25 -1.50
CA LEU A 53 -11.05 -17.11 -0.24
C LEU A 53 -11.08 -18.41 0.60
N ASN A 54 -12.00 -19.32 0.32
CA ASN A 54 -12.09 -20.65 0.96
C ASN A 54 -11.28 -21.70 0.20
N GLY A 55 -10.68 -21.34 -0.92
CA GLY A 55 -9.82 -22.24 -1.69
C GLY A 55 -8.65 -22.75 -0.84
N GLU A 56 -8.32 -24.03 -0.99
CA GLU A 56 -7.37 -24.75 -0.14
C GLU A 56 -6.07 -23.96 0.09
N ARG A 57 -5.48 -23.46 -0.96
CA ARG A 57 -4.18 -22.78 -0.87
C ARG A 57 -4.29 -21.33 -0.40
N ILE A 58 -5.28 -20.59 -0.88
CA ILE A 58 -5.42 -19.17 -0.55
C ILE A 58 -5.90 -18.97 0.89
N SER A 59 -6.70 -19.89 1.42
CA SER A 59 -7.20 -19.82 2.79
C SER A 59 -6.09 -19.78 3.85
N GLU A 60 -4.91 -20.32 3.56
CA GLU A 60 -3.73 -20.22 4.43
C GLU A 60 -3.29 -18.77 4.68
N GLY A 61 -3.57 -17.85 3.73
CA GLY A 61 -3.23 -16.43 3.82
C GLY A 61 -4.35 -15.56 4.39
N VAL A 62 -5.57 -16.10 4.55
CA VAL A 62 -6.73 -15.34 5.03
C VAL A 62 -6.73 -15.26 6.54
N SER A 63 -6.96 -14.08 7.09
CA SER A 63 -7.11 -13.84 8.53
C SER A 63 -8.24 -12.84 8.78
N GLU A 64 -9.02 -13.04 9.83
CA GLU A 64 -10.09 -12.11 10.23
C GLU A 64 -9.55 -10.84 10.91
N THR A 65 -8.35 -10.91 11.47
CA THR A 65 -7.69 -9.79 12.15
C THR A 65 -6.84 -9.00 11.18
N GLY A 66 -7.41 -7.93 10.60
CA GLY A 66 -6.68 -7.03 9.71
C GLY A 66 -6.02 -5.85 10.41
N SER A 67 -5.25 -5.09 9.65
CA SER A 67 -4.66 -3.84 10.10
C SER A 67 -5.72 -2.76 10.31
N ILE A 68 -5.53 -1.90 11.31
CA ILE A 68 -6.34 -0.67 11.50
C ILE A 68 -5.85 0.49 10.63
N LEU A 69 -4.68 0.35 10.00
CA LEU A 69 -4.03 1.42 9.25
C LEU A 69 -4.86 1.95 8.08
N PRO A 70 -5.53 1.12 7.26
CA PRO A 70 -6.39 1.62 6.19
C PRO A 70 -7.52 2.51 6.69
N ASN A 71 -8.18 2.14 7.79
CA ASN A 71 -9.25 2.96 8.36
C ASN A 71 -8.71 4.30 8.90
N LYS A 72 -7.56 4.30 9.56
CA LYS A 72 -6.89 5.52 10.01
C LYS A 72 -6.49 6.40 8.82
N ALA A 73 -5.95 5.82 7.76
CA ALA A 73 -5.58 6.56 6.56
C ALA A 73 -6.79 7.25 5.92
N ALA A 74 -7.95 6.61 5.90
CA ALA A 74 -9.16 7.19 5.32
C ALA A 74 -9.66 8.42 6.07
N VAL A 75 -9.47 8.47 7.40
CA VAL A 75 -10.02 9.50 8.30
C VAL A 75 -8.98 10.53 8.71
N ASP A 76 -7.74 10.09 8.99
CA ASP A 76 -6.73 10.90 9.66
C ASP A 76 -5.42 10.94 8.85
N SER A 77 -5.50 11.55 7.69
CA SER A 77 -4.34 11.72 6.82
C SER A 77 -4.31 13.10 6.17
N GLN A 78 -3.10 13.60 5.92
CA GLN A 78 -2.86 14.88 5.29
C GLN A 78 -2.22 14.70 3.92
N LYS A 79 -2.67 15.48 2.94
CA LYS A 79 -2.11 15.46 1.59
C LYS A 79 -0.62 15.75 1.63
N ALA A 80 0.15 14.93 0.91
CA ALA A 80 1.58 15.06 0.80
C ALA A 80 2.00 15.26 -0.66
N THR A 81 3.08 15.99 -0.84
CA THR A 81 3.67 16.28 -2.14
C THR A 81 5.05 15.63 -2.25
N ILE A 82 5.36 15.06 -3.41
CA ILE A 82 6.71 14.60 -3.71
C ILE A 82 7.57 15.83 -3.97
N VAL A 83 8.53 16.09 -3.08
CA VAL A 83 9.44 17.24 -3.14
C VAL A 83 10.77 16.90 -3.80
N GLY A 84 11.04 15.63 -4.05
CA GLY A 84 12.26 15.16 -4.71
C GLY A 84 12.40 13.66 -4.70
N TYR A 85 13.52 13.21 -5.24
CA TYR A 85 13.92 11.81 -5.27
C TYR A 85 15.35 11.67 -4.79
N ASP A 86 15.68 10.53 -4.19
CA ASP A 86 17.02 10.20 -3.71
C ASP A 86 17.31 8.73 -3.97
N MET A 87 18.58 8.36 -4.00
CA MET A 87 18.99 6.95 -4.07
C MET A 87 19.35 6.47 -2.67
N ARG A 88 18.81 5.35 -2.27
CA ARG A 88 19.10 4.74 -0.97
C ARG A 88 19.52 3.30 -1.13
N ILE A 89 20.47 2.89 -0.30
CA ILE A 89 20.91 1.50 -0.19
C ILE A 89 20.35 0.94 1.11
N VAL A 90 19.50 -0.08 0.99
CA VAL A 90 18.93 -0.83 2.12
C VAL A 90 19.20 -2.31 1.87
N ASP A 91 19.81 -3.00 2.82
CA ASP A 91 20.16 -4.43 2.70
C ASP A 91 20.90 -4.77 1.40
N ALA A 92 21.91 -3.95 1.06
CA ALA A 92 22.73 -4.06 -0.15
C ALA A 92 21.96 -3.93 -1.48
N LYS A 93 20.75 -3.38 -1.47
CA LYS A 93 19.97 -3.07 -2.67
C LYS A 93 19.76 -1.57 -2.79
N GLU A 94 19.90 -1.09 -4.02
CA GLU A 94 19.60 0.30 -4.35
C GLU A 94 18.10 0.50 -4.62
N TYR A 95 17.55 1.56 -4.04
CA TYR A 95 16.17 1.97 -4.23
C TYR A 95 16.10 3.45 -4.63
N LEU A 96 15.32 3.74 -5.65
CA LEU A 96 14.90 5.11 -5.91
C LEU A 96 13.76 5.44 -4.96
N VAL A 97 14.01 6.37 -4.04
CA VAL A 97 13.02 6.78 -3.05
C VAL A 97 12.38 8.11 -3.43
N ALA A 98 11.09 8.23 -3.21
CA ALA A 98 10.38 9.49 -3.27
C ALA A 98 10.39 10.13 -1.87
N LEU A 99 10.65 11.43 -1.84
CA LEU A 99 10.67 12.27 -0.63
C LEU A 99 9.35 13.03 -0.56
N LEU A 100 8.55 12.76 0.48
CA LEU A 100 7.23 13.36 0.64
C LEU A 100 7.19 14.30 1.83
N LYS A 101 6.54 15.45 1.63
CA LYS A 101 6.22 16.42 2.70
C LYS A 101 4.76 16.82 2.65
N VAL A 102 4.18 17.10 3.80
CA VAL A 102 2.87 17.75 3.94
C VAL A 102 2.99 19.23 3.63
N ASN A 103 4.02 19.88 4.16
CA ASN A 103 4.32 21.29 3.90
C ASN A 103 5.62 21.41 3.10
N PRO A 104 5.54 21.45 1.75
CA PRO A 104 6.73 21.46 0.89
C PRO A 104 7.74 22.58 1.19
N ASP A 105 7.23 23.74 1.61
CA ASP A 105 8.03 24.96 1.88
C ASP A 105 8.62 24.98 3.30
N ASP A 106 8.25 24.05 4.17
CA ASP A 106 8.84 23.96 5.52
C ASP A 106 10.17 23.20 5.48
N GLU A 107 11.28 23.95 5.57
CA GLU A 107 12.63 23.38 5.60
C GLU A 107 12.89 22.48 6.80
N LYS A 108 12.14 22.68 7.90
CA LYS A 108 12.29 21.88 9.12
C LYS A 108 11.54 20.55 9.08
N GLU A 109 10.52 20.45 8.22
CA GLU A 109 9.80 19.20 8.04
C GLU A 109 10.70 18.14 7.39
N ARG A 110 10.89 17.04 8.10
CA ARG A 110 11.66 15.90 7.57
C ARG A 110 10.79 15.11 6.61
N PRO A 111 11.26 14.87 5.36
CA PRO A 111 10.47 14.12 4.41
C PRO A 111 10.28 12.65 4.84
N VAL A 112 9.08 12.13 4.57
CA VAL A 112 8.81 10.71 4.61
C VAL A 112 9.35 10.08 3.32
N MET A 113 10.09 8.99 3.45
CA MET A 113 10.73 8.31 2.32
C MET A 113 9.99 7.02 2.00
N ILE A 114 9.59 6.85 0.76
CA ILE A 114 9.01 5.60 0.26
C ILE A 114 9.78 5.08 -0.97
N ASN A 115 9.86 3.77 -1.12
CA ASN A 115 10.36 3.20 -2.36
C ASN A 115 9.38 3.51 -3.49
N LYS A 116 9.86 4.23 -4.51
CA LYS A 116 9.05 4.66 -5.66
C LYS A 116 8.40 3.48 -6.40
N ASP A 117 9.06 2.34 -6.47
CA ASP A 117 8.55 1.16 -7.15
C ASP A 117 7.28 0.59 -6.52
N LEU A 118 7.02 0.90 -5.24
CA LEU A 118 5.81 0.46 -4.56
C LEU A 118 4.55 1.16 -5.09
N LEU A 119 4.72 2.32 -5.76
CA LEU A 119 3.62 3.05 -6.38
C LEU A 119 3.24 2.52 -7.76
N LYS A 120 4.01 1.60 -8.34
CA LYS A 120 3.83 1.12 -9.73
C LYS A 120 2.47 0.50 -10.04
N ASN A 121 1.81 -0.07 -9.02
CA ASN A 121 0.51 -0.73 -9.15
C ASN A 121 -0.68 0.20 -8.89
N PHE A 122 -0.42 1.45 -8.49
CA PHE A 122 -1.42 2.50 -8.36
C PHE A 122 -1.50 3.36 -9.63
N ASP A 123 -2.54 4.18 -9.72
CA ASP A 123 -2.71 5.11 -10.82
C ASP A 123 -1.69 6.27 -10.72
N LYS A 124 -1.33 6.83 -11.86
CA LYS A 124 -0.28 7.86 -11.90
C LYS A 124 -0.71 9.20 -11.27
N ASP A 125 -2.01 9.45 -11.24
CA ASP A 125 -2.65 10.63 -10.67
C ASP A 125 -3.21 10.40 -9.26
N ALA A 126 -2.81 9.27 -8.64
CA ALA A 126 -3.16 8.99 -7.25
C ALA A 126 -2.63 10.09 -6.32
N GLU A 127 -3.47 10.50 -5.36
CA GLU A 127 -3.09 11.42 -4.31
C GLU A 127 -2.40 10.66 -3.16
N LEU A 128 -1.25 11.17 -2.73
CA LEU A 128 -0.53 10.62 -1.60
C LEU A 128 -0.87 11.41 -0.33
N ARG A 129 -1.13 10.70 0.76
CA ARG A 129 -1.39 11.32 2.07
C ARG A 129 -0.58 10.64 3.15
N ILE A 130 0.00 11.42 4.04
CA ILE A 130 0.70 10.90 5.22
C ILE A 130 -0.33 10.71 6.32
N VAL A 131 -0.37 9.51 6.88
CA VAL A 131 -1.24 9.17 8.01
C VAL A 131 -0.64 9.74 9.28
N ASN A 132 -1.41 10.57 9.98
CA ASN A 132 -1.02 11.13 11.26
C ASN A 132 -1.03 10.02 12.33
N GLU A 133 0.02 9.98 13.14
CA GLU A 133 0.15 9.20 14.35
C GLU A 133 -0.10 7.69 14.25
N VAL A 134 0.91 6.94 13.84
CA VAL A 134 1.07 5.57 14.33
C VAL A 134 2.54 5.40 14.70
N ASP A 135 2.83 5.40 15.98
CA ASP A 135 4.10 4.97 16.61
C ASP A 135 5.38 5.11 15.76
N ARG A 136 5.76 6.32 15.35
CA ARG A 136 6.98 6.65 14.61
C ARG A 136 7.05 6.15 13.15
N ILE A 137 6.10 5.37 12.70
CA ILE A 137 5.94 4.99 11.29
C ILE A 137 4.82 5.87 10.72
N HIS A 138 5.12 6.64 9.69
CA HIS A 138 4.13 7.44 8.97
C HIS A 138 3.77 6.71 7.66
N PRO A 139 2.82 5.75 7.66
CA PRO A 139 2.41 5.10 6.43
C PRO A 139 1.82 6.13 5.48
N VAL A 140 2.06 5.92 4.20
CA VAL A 140 1.55 6.78 3.14
C VAL A 140 0.31 6.14 2.56
N GLY A 141 -0.83 6.80 2.72
CA GLY A 141 -2.08 6.45 2.05
C GLY A 141 -2.00 6.81 0.57
N VAL A 142 -2.45 5.90 -0.28
CA VAL A 142 -2.59 6.12 -1.72
C VAL A 142 -4.08 6.19 -2.02
N PHE A 143 -4.53 7.34 -2.53
CA PHE A 143 -5.93 7.61 -2.83
C PHE A 143 -6.12 7.75 -4.33
N GLU A 144 -7.07 7.04 -4.89
CA GLU A 144 -7.41 7.10 -6.31
C GLU A 144 -8.84 7.63 -6.49
N LYS A 145 -9.09 8.22 -7.64
CA LYS A 145 -10.43 8.68 -7.98
C LYS A 145 -11.35 7.49 -8.23
N ASN A 146 -12.48 7.49 -7.56
CA ASN A 146 -13.56 6.57 -7.84
C ASN A 146 -14.38 7.04 -9.07
N THR A 147 -15.42 6.30 -9.43
CA THR A 147 -16.31 6.61 -10.56
C THR A 147 -17.06 7.93 -10.39
N SER A 148 -17.25 8.40 -9.15
CA SER A 148 -17.87 9.69 -8.83
C SER A 148 -16.90 10.87 -8.89
N GLY A 149 -15.59 10.59 -9.05
CA GLY A 149 -14.54 11.59 -9.07
C GLY A 149 -13.96 11.94 -7.71
N ASP A 150 -14.46 11.32 -6.64
CA ASP A 150 -13.93 11.48 -5.28
C ASP A 150 -12.71 10.60 -5.05
N TYR A 151 -11.79 11.07 -4.22
CA TYR A 151 -10.63 10.27 -3.82
C TYR A 151 -11.01 9.26 -2.74
N ALA A 152 -10.79 7.99 -3.02
CA ALA A 152 -10.97 6.89 -2.08
C ALA A 152 -9.64 6.18 -1.82
N LEU A 153 -9.48 5.61 -0.62
CA LEU A 153 -8.28 4.88 -0.25
C LEU A 153 -8.14 3.62 -1.12
N ALA A 154 -7.06 3.57 -1.89
CA ALA A 154 -6.68 2.44 -2.73
C ALA A 154 -5.64 1.53 -2.06
N GLY A 155 -4.89 2.06 -1.12
CA GLY A 155 -3.90 1.27 -0.38
C GLY A 155 -2.98 2.10 0.50
N LEU A 156 -2.01 1.40 1.09
CA LEU A 156 -0.97 1.99 1.93
C LEU A 156 0.40 1.53 1.47
N VAL A 157 1.37 2.42 1.57
CA VAL A 157 2.79 2.12 1.38
C VAL A 157 3.53 2.41 2.68
N LEU A 158 4.30 1.44 3.15
CA LEU A 158 5.15 1.64 4.32
C LEU A 158 6.41 2.43 3.95
N PRO A 159 6.82 3.39 4.78
CA PRO A 159 8.02 4.16 4.54
C PRO A 159 9.28 3.32 4.76
N ILE A 160 10.36 3.77 4.15
CA ILE A 160 11.69 3.27 4.44
C ILE A 160 12.15 3.88 5.76
N MET A 161 12.44 3.04 6.73
CA MET A 161 13.03 3.46 8.00
C MET A 161 14.46 3.96 7.77
N ARG A 162 14.83 5.04 8.48
CA ARG A 162 16.19 5.62 8.45
C ARG A 162 17.15 4.82 9.31
#